data_b732bd61ac7fe21b4330270c8c2e7fd0
#
_entry.id   b732bd61ac7fe21b4330270c8c2e7fd0
#
_cell.length_a   1.000
_cell.length_b   1.000
_cell.length_c   1.000
_cell.angle_alpha   90.00
_cell.angle_beta   90.00
_cell.angle_gamma   90.00
#
_symmetry.space_group_name_H-M   'P 1'
#
loop_
_entity.id
_entity.type
_entity.pdbx_description
1 polymer ?
#
loop_
_entity_poly.entity_id
_entity_poly.type
_entity_poly.pdbx_seq_one_letter_code
_entity_poly.pdbx_strand_id
1 'polypeptide(L)'
;MRYDRRVMNELETHPLTPHLRTLVAFTRRSLTAILHSEYFSAALILFGLSFLIFARALVRPNLIVSGSDFVQFYFWEGFTRAELAQWRLPQWNPFFFSGYPFIANPQMMVFYPPAWFLRLFPLDYAFGLGMMLHIGWAGLGMYGLSRNQNMSCAAAFASGITFMLSGVVITHIKGGHLEWVYTIAWLPWVVWAWSRTLNLTGLKDLSGLVSAIIAGIVTAMMFLAGAARIAAVAEAMVIVLGVWWLATHLTDLRVLKEPGGLSSVVLRILIGAIIMIGIAAPQLLPSLEFASLSSRVNGLPLECANNLSITLSDFAFFGLARSPFDQFFEWERNGYVGAMAITLAMIGLTNPNRLKWLWIGWGAVGLLLSVGPISPIYPLARDLIPGLAVIRQPFTFIVMIAFALAGLAGLGMERVIESPRRWHVWLVGALLLISIVFDVMLYRVRPQSYDPSFYGWMSWLASFSSPRYLFALLSLWMLNRISRSTVRATVLLTVLYVDLWFFSYIVISILPAPYQLAPVPNVFPFEARILTVPYSSADRSMAVRVANAQGYAPVVLKSYNDFVSGDRLPSRCPDFEHAEIDSGEAQLLKLLSVNVIDLNGVAKELKDYYPRVAWVGEAVSARTNG
;
A
#
# COMPACT_ATOMS: atom_id res chain seq x y z
N MET A 1 -30.65 9.69 19.57
CA MET A 1 -31.52 8.50 19.49
C MET A 1 -31.99 8.14 20.90
N ARG A 2 -33.26 8.41 21.24
CA ARG A 2 -33.88 7.92 22.48
C ARG A 2 -34.24 6.45 22.23
N TYR A 3 -33.41 5.52 22.70
CA TYR A 3 -33.79 4.12 22.78
C TYR A 3 -34.99 4.00 23.73
N ASP A 4 -36.05 3.39 23.23
CA ASP A 4 -37.32 3.24 23.95
C ASP A 4 -37.09 2.40 25.21
N ARG A 5 -37.15 3.02 26.39
CA ARG A 5 -36.96 2.34 27.69
C ARG A 5 -37.98 1.18 27.91
N ARG A 6 -39.07 1.14 27.12
CA ARG A 6 -40.09 0.08 27.23
C ARG A 6 -39.55 -1.26 26.71
N VAL A 7 -38.82 -1.25 25.57
CA VAL A 7 -38.22 -2.49 25.00
C VAL A 7 -37.16 -3.07 25.93
N MET A 8 -36.43 -2.23 26.67
CA MET A 8 -35.44 -2.67 27.64
C MET A 8 -36.07 -3.27 28.90
N ASN A 9 -37.21 -2.73 29.35
CA ASN A 9 -37.92 -3.28 30.49
C ASN A 9 -38.63 -4.60 30.18
N GLU A 10 -39.10 -4.81 28.95
CA GLU A 10 -39.71 -6.10 28.53
C GLU A 10 -38.68 -7.23 28.42
N LEU A 11 -37.45 -6.91 28.08
CA LEU A 11 -36.34 -7.90 28.09
C LEU A 11 -35.87 -8.28 29.50
N GLU A 12 -36.12 -7.42 30.51
CA GLU A 12 -35.81 -7.74 31.92
C GLU A 12 -36.86 -8.60 32.59
N THR A 13 -38.09 -8.69 32.06
CA THR A 13 -39.21 -9.44 32.64
C THR A 13 -39.33 -10.89 32.16
N HIS A 14 -38.68 -11.28 31.07
CA HIS A 14 -38.60 -12.69 30.69
C HIS A 14 -37.50 -13.43 31.50
N PRO A 15 -37.78 -14.60 32.07
CA PRO A 15 -36.79 -15.37 32.80
C PRO A 15 -35.72 -15.94 31.82
N LEU A 16 -34.74 -15.09 31.49
CA LEU A 16 -33.54 -15.53 30.79
C LEU A 16 -32.87 -16.64 31.62
N THR A 17 -32.57 -17.73 31.02
CA THR A 17 -31.81 -18.81 31.66
C THR A 17 -30.53 -18.23 32.28
N PRO A 18 -30.03 -18.76 33.42
CA PRO A 18 -28.81 -18.24 34.09
C PRO A 18 -27.63 -18.06 33.13
N HIS A 19 -27.48 -18.95 32.15
CA HIS A 19 -26.45 -18.88 31.09
C HIS A 19 -26.60 -17.67 30.17
N LEU A 20 -27.84 -17.34 29.77
CA LEU A 20 -28.10 -16.16 28.93
C LEU A 20 -27.87 -14.85 29.70
N ARG A 21 -28.22 -14.78 30.99
CA ARG A 21 -27.92 -13.60 31.84
C ARG A 21 -26.41 -13.41 32.01
N THR A 22 -25.67 -14.48 32.18
CA THR A 22 -24.20 -14.43 32.31
C THR A 22 -23.58 -13.97 30.97
N LEU A 23 -24.06 -14.47 29.84
CA LEU A 23 -23.60 -14.09 28.50
C LEU A 23 -23.88 -12.62 28.20
N VAL A 24 -25.09 -12.14 28.51
CA VAL A 24 -25.49 -10.72 28.32
C VAL A 24 -24.69 -9.80 29.24
N ALA A 25 -24.47 -10.20 30.50
CA ALA A 25 -23.64 -9.43 31.43
C ALA A 25 -22.15 -9.40 31.00
N PHE A 26 -21.62 -10.52 30.50
CA PHE A 26 -20.26 -10.62 29.96
C PHE A 26 -20.11 -9.75 28.70
N THR A 27 -21.04 -9.85 27.73
CA THR A 27 -20.98 -9.03 26.52
C THR A 27 -21.12 -7.55 26.84
N ARG A 28 -22.01 -7.16 27.77
CA ARG A 28 -22.17 -5.75 28.20
C ARG A 28 -20.88 -5.22 28.88
N ARG A 29 -20.27 -6.01 29.78
CA ARG A 29 -18.99 -5.62 30.42
C ARG A 29 -17.85 -5.53 29.40
N SER A 30 -17.76 -6.47 28.48
CA SER A 30 -16.76 -6.46 27.42
C SER A 30 -16.95 -5.28 26.48
N LEU A 31 -18.21 -4.98 26.08
CA LEU A 31 -18.52 -3.84 25.22
C LEU A 31 -18.19 -2.49 25.90
N THR A 32 -18.54 -2.33 27.19
CA THR A 32 -18.18 -1.12 27.95
C THR A 32 -16.67 -0.98 28.10
N ALA A 33 -15.94 -2.07 28.36
CA ALA A 33 -14.48 -2.05 28.44
C ALA A 33 -13.84 -1.67 27.10
N ILE A 34 -14.38 -2.15 25.97
CA ILE A 34 -13.92 -1.78 24.62
C ILE A 34 -14.19 -0.31 24.34
N LEU A 35 -15.41 0.17 24.60
CA LEU A 35 -15.81 1.57 24.34
C LEU A 35 -15.02 2.59 25.17
N HIS A 36 -14.54 2.21 26.36
CA HIS A 36 -13.69 3.04 27.22
C HIS A 36 -12.21 2.78 27.01
N SER A 37 -11.83 1.91 26.07
CA SER A 37 -10.41 1.64 25.80
C SER A 37 -9.75 2.81 25.09
N GLU A 38 -8.50 3.06 25.41
CA GLU A 38 -7.64 4.03 24.72
C GLU A 38 -7.58 3.75 23.21
N TYR A 39 -7.53 2.47 22.82
CA TYR A 39 -7.46 2.05 21.42
C TYR A 39 -8.74 2.34 20.64
N PHE A 40 -9.90 2.25 21.27
CA PHE A 40 -11.17 2.62 20.63
C PHE A 40 -11.21 4.12 20.32
N SER A 41 -10.80 4.95 21.30
CA SER A 41 -10.71 6.40 21.11
C SER A 41 -9.70 6.76 20.02
N ALA A 42 -8.53 6.08 20.00
CA ALA A 42 -7.53 6.26 18.97
C ALA A 42 -8.04 5.85 17.58
N ALA A 43 -8.80 4.74 17.50
CA ALA A 43 -9.43 4.32 16.25
C ALA A 43 -10.41 5.37 15.74
N LEU A 44 -11.32 5.86 16.59
CA LEU A 44 -12.29 6.90 16.19
C LEU A 44 -11.58 8.15 15.64
N ILE A 45 -10.51 8.60 16.29
CA ILE A 45 -9.75 9.77 15.86
C ILE A 45 -9.06 9.48 14.51
N LEU A 46 -8.30 8.40 14.38
CA LEU A 46 -7.52 8.11 13.18
C LEU A 46 -8.40 7.81 11.96
N PHE A 47 -9.49 7.04 12.13
CA PHE A 47 -10.47 6.84 11.07
C PHE A 47 -11.25 8.13 10.75
N GLY A 48 -11.54 8.97 11.75
CA GLY A 48 -12.12 10.30 11.54
C GLY A 48 -11.21 11.22 10.73
N LEU A 49 -9.90 11.25 11.02
CA LEU A 49 -8.91 12.00 10.25
C LEU A 49 -8.78 11.47 8.82
N SER A 50 -8.82 10.14 8.63
CA SER A 50 -8.86 9.54 7.30
C SER A 50 -10.13 9.90 6.55
N PHE A 51 -11.29 9.84 7.20
CA PHE A 51 -12.57 10.24 6.63
C PHE A 51 -12.55 11.67 6.09
N LEU A 52 -11.94 12.63 6.81
CA LEU A 52 -11.87 14.03 6.37
C LEU A 52 -11.14 14.19 5.03
N ILE A 53 -10.23 13.29 4.68
CA ILE A 53 -9.53 13.28 3.38
C ILE A 53 -10.46 12.82 2.26
N PHE A 54 -11.25 11.78 2.51
CA PHE A 54 -12.14 11.15 1.53
C PHE A 54 -13.58 11.66 1.61
N ALA A 55 -13.89 12.60 2.50
CA ALA A 55 -15.26 13.06 2.76
C ALA A 55 -16.00 13.48 1.47
N ARG A 56 -15.29 14.12 0.53
CA ARG A 56 -15.88 14.54 -0.76
C ARG A 56 -16.38 13.35 -1.59
N ALA A 57 -15.62 12.25 -1.64
CA ALA A 57 -16.01 11.06 -2.39
C ALA A 57 -17.04 10.20 -1.62
N LEU A 58 -17.01 10.22 -0.28
CA LEU A 58 -17.90 9.40 0.56
C LEU A 58 -19.27 10.03 0.81
N VAL A 59 -19.35 11.38 0.82
CA VAL A 59 -20.62 12.10 1.04
C VAL A 59 -21.36 12.36 -0.27
N ARG A 60 -20.65 12.40 -1.40
CA ARG A 60 -21.23 12.64 -2.72
C ARG A 60 -21.15 11.38 -3.57
N PRO A 61 -22.27 10.66 -3.80
CA PRO A 61 -22.28 9.39 -4.52
C PRO A 61 -21.91 9.51 -6.00
N ASN A 62 -21.90 10.73 -6.54
CA ASN A 62 -21.48 11.03 -7.90
C ASN A 62 -19.99 11.37 -8.05
N LEU A 63 -19.19 11.15 -7.01
CA LEU A 63 -17.74 11.35 -7.04
C LEU A 63 -17.02 10.06 -6.70
N ILE A 64 -15.93 9.81 -7.40
CA ILE A 64 -15.08 8.62 -7.23
C ILE A 64 -13.63 9.04 -7.03
N VAL A 65 -12.92 8.33 -6.16
CA VAL A 65 -11.46 8.45 -6.06
C VAL A 65 -10.83 7.80 -7.29
N SER A 66 -9.95 8.51 -7.98
CA SER A 66 -9.35 8.05 -9.24
C SER A 66 -7.83 8.24 -9.25
N GLY A 67 -7.16 7.42 -10.04
CA GLY A 67 -5.73 7.45 -10.29
C GLY A 67 -5.38 6.89 -11.67
N SER A 68 -4.11 6.89 -12.07
CA SER A 68 -3.68 6.46 -13.41
C SER A 68 -4.05 5.00 -13.71
N ASP A 69 -3.74 4.08 -12.78
CA ASP A 69 -3.99 2.64 -12.93
C ASP A 69 -5.35 2.22 -12.34
N PHE A 70 -6.15 3.20 -11.89
CA PHE A 70 -7.47 2.95 -11.32
C PHE A 70 -8.39 2.19 -12.27
N VAL A 71 -8.28 2.48 -13.58
CA VAL A 71 -9.09 1.83 -14.64
C VAL A 71 -8.94 0.31 -14.61
N GLN A 72 -7.71 -0.17 -14.44
CA GLN A 72 -7.39 -1.59 -14.35
C GLN A 72 -8.11 -2.25 -13.18
N PHE A 73 -7.96 -1.72 -11.97
CA PHE A 73 -8.62 -2.26 -10.77
C PHE A 73 -10.14 -2.17 -10.84
N TYR A 74 -10.67 -1.12 -11.48
CA TYR A 74 -12.09 -0.94 -11.67
C TYR A 74 -12.70 -2.09 -12.48
N PHE A 75 -12.08 -2.47 -13.61
CA PHE A 75 -12.56 -3.58 -14.43
C PHE A 75 -12.31 -4.94 -13.79
N TRP A 76 -11.19 -5.13 -13.14
CA TRP A 76 -10.90 -6.38 -12.46
C TRP A 76 -11.90 -6.64 -11.33
N GLU A 77 -12.23 -5.64 -10.55
CA GLU A 77 -13.21 -5.77 -9.49
C GLU A 77 -14.64 -5.94 -10.06
N GLY A 78 -14.96 -5.26 -11.15
CA GLY A 78 -16.21 -5.45 -11.90
C GLY A 78 -16.37 -6.88 -12.40
N PHE A 79 -15.32 -7.45 -12.99
CA PHE A 79 -15.30 -8.86 -13.41
C PHE A 79 -15.45 -9.82 -12.21
N THR A 80 -14.70 -9.58 -11.15
CA THR A 80 -14.78 -10.38 -9.92
C THR A 80 -16.20 -10.41 -9.36
N ARG A 81 -16.84 -9.24 -9.25
CA ARG A 81 -18.24 -9.14 -8.78
C ARG A 81 -19.22 -9.90 -9.67
N ALA A 82 -19.05 -9.80 -10.99
CA ALA A 82 -19.92 -10.47 -11.95
C ALA A 82 -19.82 -11.99 -11.88
N GLU A 83 -18.63 -12.55 -11.65
CA GLU A 83 -18.45 -13.99 -11.47
C GLU A 83 -18.99 -14.47 -10.11
N LEU A 84 -18.68 -13.74 -9.03
CA LEU A 84 -19.15 -14.06 -7.69
C LEU A 84 -20.68 -13.98 -7.57
N ALA A 85 -21.34 -13.06 -8.27
CA ALA A 85 -22.80 -12.98 -8.34
C ALA A 85 -23.45 -14.22 -8.96
N GLN A 86 -22.69 -14.99 -9.74
CA GLN A 86 -23.10 -16.27 -10.32
C GLN A 86 -22.57 -17.48 -9.53
N TRP A 87 -22.09 -17.26 -8.29
CA TRP A 87 -21.48 -18.29 -7.43
C TRP A 87 -20.26 -18.98 -8.07
N ARG A 88 -19.55 -18.28 -8.95
CA ARG A 88 -18.32 -18.77 -9.59
C ARG A 88 -17.10 -18.00 -9.06
N LEU A 89 -16.03 -18.74 -8.79
CA LEU A 89 -14.73 -18.10 -8.53
C LEU A 89 -14.15 -17.61 -9.87
N PRO A 90 -13.58 -16.39 -9.91
CA PRO A 90 -13.00 -15.82 -11.12
C PRO A 90 -11.64 -16.46 -11.43
N GLN A 91 -11.62 -17.73 -11.84
CA GLN A 91 -10.37 -18.48 -12.08
C GLN A 91 -9.66 -18.00 -13.35
N TRP A 92 -10.43 -17.82 -14.41
CA TRP A 92 -9.95 -17.50 -15.74
C TRP A 92 -10.71 -16.30 -16.32
N ASN A 93 -9.98 -15.29 -16.82
CA ASN A 93 -10.58 -14.16 -17.48
C ASN A 93 -10.30 -14.24 -19.01
N PRO A 94 -11.33 -14.46 -19.85
CA PRO A 94 -11.15 -14.57 -21.30
C PRO A 94 -11.02 -13.23 -22.01
N PHE A 95 -11.17 -12.09 -21.32
CA PHE A 95 -11.36 -10.77 -21.92
C PHE A 95 -10.08 -9.98 -22.11
N PHE A 96 -8.91 -10.48 -21.68
CA PHE A 96 -7.63 -9.86 -21.96
C PHE A 96 -6.51 -10.91 -22.11
N PHE A 97 -5.42 -10.57 -22.78
CA PHE A 97 -4.31 -11.45 -23.15
C PHE A 97 -4.76 -12.76 -23.84
N SER A 98 -5.83 -12.72 -24.62
CA SER A 98 -6.44 -13.94 -25.19
C SER A 98 -6.87 -14.99 -24.16
N GLY A 99 -6.89 -14.63 -22.89
CA GLY A 99 -7.19 -15.44 -21.71
C GLY A 99 -6.09 -15.37 -20.66
N TYR A 100 -6.49 -15.20 -19.41
CA TYR A 100 -5.58 -14.91 -18.29
C TYR A 100 -5.96 -15.69 -17.02
N PRO A 101 -4.99 -16.30 -16.31
CA PRO A 101 -5.24 -16.99 -15.05
C PRO A 101 -5.52 -16.00 -13.92
N PHE A 102 -6.73 -15.47 -13.88
CA PHE A 102 -7.13 -14.32 -13.09
C PHE A 102 -6.93 -14.51 -11.60
N ILE A 103 -7.38 -15.64 -11.05
CA ILE A 103 -7.28 -15.94 -9.61
C ILE A 103 -5.84 -16.06 -9.14
N ALA A 104 -4.91 -16.40 -10.04
CA ALA A 104 -3.50 -16.57 -9.72
C ALA A 104 -2.75 -15.25 -9.52
N ASN A 105 -3.31 -14.13 -10.00
CA ASN A 105 -2.75 -12.81 -9.75
C ASN A 105 -3.22 -12.27 -8.40
N PRO A 106 -2.33 -12.08 -7.41
CA PRO A 106 -2.71 -11.63 -6.06
C PRO A 106 -3.31 -10.22 -6.04
N GLN A 107 -3.00 -9.37 -7.03
CA GLN A 107 -3.57 -8.01 -7.12
C GLN A 107 -5.09 -8.00 -7.33
N MET A 108 -5.68 -9.13 -7.72
CA MET A 108 -7.13 -9.27 -7.84
C MET A 108 -7.84 -9.36 -6.47
N MET A 109 -7.10 -9.61 -5.39
CA MET A 109 -7.60 -9.62 -3.99
C MET A 109 -8.84 -10.50 -3.81
N VAL A 110 -8.93 -11.62 -4.55
CA VAL A 110 -10.11 -12.51 -4.53
C VAL A 110 -10.35 -13.09 -3.15
N PHE A 111 -9.28 -13.49 -2.46
CA PHE A 111 -9.34 -14.12 -1.13
C PHE A 111 -9.12 -13.16 0.03
N TYR A 112 -9.07 -11.85 -0.22
CA TYR A 112 -8.84 -10.85 0.81
C TYR A 112 -10.14 -10.50 1.55
N PRO A 113 -10.30 -10.85 2.86
CA PRO A 113 -11.57 -10.69 3.57
C PRO A 113 -12.12 -9.26 3.60
N PRO A 114 -11.32 -8.19 3.79
CA PRO A 114 -11.84 -6.84 3.71
C PRO A 114 -12.42 -6.47 2.34
N ALA A 115 -11.90 -7.04 1.23
CA ALA A 115 -12.48 -6.83 -0.10
C ALA A 115 -13.89 -7.45 -0.20
N TRP A 116 -14.16 -8.57 0.47
CA TRP A 116 -15.51 -9.15 0.54
C TRP A 116 -16.50 -8.21 1.20
N PHE A 117 -16.10 -7.55 2.29
CA PHE A 117 -16.93 -6.52 2.91
C PHE A 117 -17.17 -5.34 1.97
N LEU A 118 -16.14 -4.85 1.27
CA LEU A 118 -16.26 -3.74 0.32
C LEU A 118 -17.17 -4.09 -0.88
N ARG A 119 -17.23 -5.36 -1.29
CA ARG A 119 -18.13 -5.84 -2.35
C ARG A 119 -19.61 -5.74 -2.03
N LEU A 120 -19.98 -5.52 -0.77
CA LEU A 120 -21.36 -5.24 -0.37
C LEU A 120 -21.84 -3.82 -0.77
N PHE A 121 -20.93 -2.93 -1.14
CA PHE A 121 -21.22 -1.55 -1.53
C PHE A 121 -21.12 -1.39 -3.06
N PRO A 122 -21.79 -0.35 -3.63
CA PRO A 122 -21.58 0.00 -5.04
C PRO A 122 -20.10 0.18 -5.37
N LEU A 123 -19.70 -0.23 -6.59
CA LEU A 123 -18.29 -0.30 -6.99
C LEU A 123 -17.57 1.04 -6.80
N ASP A 124 -18.16 2.14 -7.31
CA ASP A 124 -17.58 3.49 -7.23
C ASP A 124 -17.36 3.96 -5.78
N TYR A 125 -18.32 3.65 -4.91
CA TYR A 125 -18.24 4.00 -3.49
C TYR A 125 -17.22 3.13 -2.73
N ALA A 126 -17.13 1.84 -3.08
CA ALA A 126 -16.27 0.86 -2.42
C ALA A 126 -14.78 1.24 -2.47
N PHE A 127 -14.33 1.87 -3.55
CA PHE A 127 -12.94 2.31 -3.68
C PHE A 127 -12.56 3.40 -2.67
N GLY A 128 -13.38 4.46 -2.58
CA GLY A 128 -13.17 5.53 -1.59
C GLY A 128 -13.26 5.03 -0.15
N LEU A 129 -14.27 4.19 0.13
CA LEU A 129 -14.45 3.57 1.44
C LEU A 129 -13.27 2.66 1.79
N GLY A 130 -12.82 1.83 0.85
CA GLY A 130 -11.70 0.91 1.04
C GLY A 130 -10.40 1.66 1.35
N MET A 131 -10.08 2.71 0.61
CA MET A 131 -8.90 3.53 0.87
C MET A 131 -8.98 4.22 2.23
N MET A 132 -10.12 4.83 2.56
CA MET A 132 -10.36 5.46 3.86
C MET A 132 -10.14 4.49 5.02
N LEU A 133 -10.69 3.29 4.93
CA LEU A 133 -10.58 2.27 5.98
C LEU A 133 -9.14 1.78 6.14
N HIS A 134 -8.42 1.52 5.04
CA HIS A 134 -7.05 1.02 5.11
C HIS A 134 -6.06 2.09 5.60
N ILE A 135 -6.24 3.35 5.24
CA ILE A 135 -5.41 4.44 5.76
C ILE A 135 -5.63 4.60 7.27
N GLY A 136 -6.88 4.62 7.72
CA GLY A 136 -7.19 4.64 9.16
C GLY A 136 -6.59 3.43 9.90
N TRP A 137 -6.63 2.24 9.27
CA TRP A 137 -6.04 1.01 9.78
C TRP A 137 -4.51 1.08 9.89
N ALA A 138 -3.83 1.66 8.88
CA ALA A 138 -2.39 1.93 8.91
C ALA A 138 -2.00 2.82 10.09
N GLY A 139 -2.74 3.93 10.29
CA GLY A 139 -2.53 4.85 11.41
C GLY A 139 -2.72 4.17 12.77
N LEU A 140 -3.79 3.37 12.92
CA LEU A 140 -4.07 2.64 14.16
C LEU A 140 -3.00 1.57 14.44
N GLY A 141 -2.52 0.88 13.41
CA GLY A 141 -1.41 -0.08 13.55
C GLY A 141 -0.13 0.57 14.03
N MET A 142 0.21 1.72 13.44
CA MET A 142 1.40 2.49 13.84
C MET A 142 1.26 3.09 15.24
N TYR A 143 0.07 3.57 15.61
CA TYR A 143 -0.27 3.96 16.97
C TYR A 143 -0.05 2.79 17.93
N GLY A 144 -0.63 1.62 17.65
CA GLY A 144 -0.51 0.42 18.46
C GLY A 144 0.94 -0.05 18.64
N LEU A 145 1.74 -0.02 17.56
CA LEU A 145 3.17 -0.34 17.61
C LEU A 145 3.93 0.64 18.54
N SER A 146 3.69 1.95 18.40
CA SER A 146 4.32 2.98 19.22
C SER A 146 3.93 2.85 20.69
N ARG A 147 2.66 2.56 21.00
CA ARG A 147 2.20 2.28 22.38
C ARG A 147 2.82 1.01 22.95
N ASN A 148 2.99 -0.03 22.13
CA ASN A 148 3.70 -1.26 22.55
C ASN A 148 5.18 -1.00 22.89
N GLN A 149 5.75 0.06 22.36
CA GLN A 149 7.10 0.54 22.66
C GLN A 149 7.14 1.56 23.81
N ASN A 150 6.06 1.68 24.59
CA ASN A 150 5.88 2.59 25.73
C ASN A 150 5.96 4.08 25.39
N MET A 151 5.69 4.47 24.14
CA MET A 151 5.54 5.88 23.80
C MET A 151 4.22 6.43 24.37
N SER A 152 4.19 7.74 24.70
CA SER A 152 2.97 8.42 25.15
C SER A 152 1.88 8.41 24.06
N CYS A 153 0.61 8.61 24.45
CA CYS A 153 -0.51 8.71 23.48
C CYS A 153 -0.22 9.74 22.39
N ALA A 154 0.28 10.93 22.76
CA ALA A 154 0.57 11.99 21.80
C ALA A 154 1.68 11.59 20.82
N ALA A 155 2.75 10.92 21.29
CA ALA A 155 3.81 10.39 20.46
C ALA A 155 3.31 9.32 19.50
N ALA A 156 2.45 8.43 19.99
CA ALA A 156 1.85 7.37 19.18
C ALA A 156 0.91 7.95 18.09
N PHE A 157 0.13 9.00 18.41
CA PHE A 157 -0.65 9.72 17.39
C PHE A 157 0.25 10.40 16.35
N ALA A 158 1.36 11.02 16.77
CA ALA A 158 2.31 11.63 15.84
C ALA A 158 2.87 10.57 14.87
N SER A 159 3.29 9.40 15.37
CA SER A 159 3.73 8.28 14.54
C SER A 159 2.62 7.80 13.60
N GLY A 160 1.39 7.60 14.12
CA GLY A 160 0.24 7.13 13.35
C GLY A 160 -0.13 8.07 12.21
N ILE A 161 -0.28 9.37 12.50
CA ILE A 161 -0.63 10.41 11.52
C ILE A 161 0.48 10.55 10.46
N THR A 162 1.74 10.54 10.88
CA THR A 162 2.88 10.64 9.94
C THR A 162 2.90 9.48 8.97
N PHE A 163 2.75 8.24 9.44
CA PHE A 163 2.80 7.08 8.57
C PHE A 163 1.59 6.99 7.64
N MET A 164 0.37 7.11 8.17
CA MET A 164 -0.85 6.90 7.40
C MET A 164 -1.04 7.96 6.29
N LEU A 165 -0.49 9.17 6.45
CA LEU A 165 -0.59 10.26 5.49
C LEU A 165 0.74 10.58 4.78
N SER A 166 1.73 9.70 4.91
CA SER A 166 3.00 9.85 4.19
C SER A 166 2.83 9.73 2.68
N GLY A 167 3.76 10.31 1.94
CA GLY A 167 3.80 10.23 0.49
C GLY A 167 3.78 8.81 -0.04
N VAL A 168 4.50 7.88 0.63
CA VAL A 168 4.50 6.45 0.24
C VAL A 168 3.13 5.77 0.29
N VAL A 169 2.16 6.36 0.98
CA VAL A 169 0.76 5.92 1.00
C VAL A 169 -0.08 6.75 0.03
N ILE A 170 -0.03 8.07 0.18
CA ILE A 170 -0.94 9.00 -0.51
C ILE A 170 -0.69 9.10 -2.01
N THR A 171 0.58 9.07 -2.46
CA THR A 171 0.87 9.19 -3.89
C THR A 171 0.50 7.93 -4.67
N HIS A 172 0.47 6.76 -4.01
CA HIS A 172 -0.02 5.54 -4.63
C HIS A 172 -1.55 5.54 -4.84
N ILE A 173 -2.29 6.37 -4.11
CA ILE A 173 -3.72 6.63 -4.39
C ILE A 173 -3.84 7.40 -5.72
N LYS A 174 -2.98 8.40 -5.96
CA LYS A 174 -2.91 9.09 -7.25
C LYS A 174 -2.52 8.14 -8.38
N GLY A 175 -1.61 7.20 -8.11
CA GLY A 175 -1.26 6.13 -9.04
C GLY A 175 -2.41 5.15 -9.31
N GLY A 176 -3.44 5.11 -8.47
CA GLY A 176 -4.54 4.16 -8.58
C GLY A 176 -4.23 2.76 -8.05
N HIS A 177 -3.13 2.60 -7.30
CA HIS A 177 -2.63 1.32 -6.79
C HIS A 177 -3.37 0.90 -5.51
N LEU A 178 -4.54 0.29 -5.67
CA LEU A 178 -5.35 -0.18 -4.53
C LEU A 178 -4.61 -1.21 -3.69
N GLU A 179 -4.01 -2.20 -4.34
CA GLU A 179 -3.29 -3.30 -3.67
C GLU A 179 -2.14 -2.77 -2.80
N TRP A 180 -1.46 -1.71 -3.25
CA TRP A 180 -0.41 -1.07 -2.47
C TRP A 180 -0.94 -0.49 -1.18
N VAL A 181 -2.00 0.35 -1.28
CA VAL A 181 -2.60 1.03 -0.12
C VAL A 181 -3.16 0.00 0.88
N TYR A 182 -3.80 -1.05 0.37
CA TYR A 182 -4.37 -2.10 1.22
C TYR A 182 -3.28 -2.92 1.90
N THR A 183 -2.22 -3.27 1.20
CA THR A 183 -1.12 -4.08 1.75
C THR A 183 -0.29 -3.28 2.75
N ILE A 184 0.10 -2.04 2.44
CA ILE A 184 0.94 -1.21 3.33
C ILE A 184 0.23 -0.90 4.65
N ALA A 185 -1.10 -0.90 4.65
CA ALA A 185 -1.90 -0.68 5.85
C ALA A 185 -1.70 -1.77 6.93
N TRP A 186 -1.30 -2.98 6.53
CA TRP A 186 -0.99 -4.08 7.44
C TRP A 186 0.44 -4.04 7.97
N LEU A 187 1.35 -3.29 7.34
CA LEU A 187 2.77 -3.30 7.70
C LEU A 187 3.04 -2.98 9.17
N PRO A 188 2.46 -1.92 9.77
CA PRO A 188 2.65 -1.65 11.20
C PRO A 188 2.13 -2.78 12.10
N TRP A 189 1.06 -3.44 11.71
CA TRP A 189 0.48 -4.57 12.43
C TRP A 189 1.37 -5.81 12.37
N VAL A 190 1.99 -6.08 11.23
CA VAL A 190 2.97 -7.16 11.07
C VAL A 190 4.14 -6.93 12.01
N VAL A 191 4.75 -5.73 11.96
CA VAL A 191 5.87 -5.39 12.84
C VAL A 191 5.45 -5.46 14.33
N TRP A 192 4.27 -4.96 14.67
CA TRP A 192 3.72 -5.04 16.02
C TRP A 192 3.55 -6.48 16.50
N ALA A 193 2.92 -7.33 15.70
CA ALA A 193 2.64 -8.72 16.06
C ALA A 193 3.92 -9.55 16.22
N TRP A 194 4.86 -9.41 15.29
CA TRP A 194 6.16 -10.09 15.37
C TRP A 194 7.01 -9.56 16.53
N SER A 195 6.98 -8.26 16.84
CA SER A 195 7.68 -7.72 18.01
C SER A 195 7.17 -8.32 19.31
N ARG A 196 5.87 -8.55 19.44
CA ARG A 196 5.28 -9.24 20.60
C ARG A 196 5.68 -10.71 20.65
N THR A 197 5.65 -11.37 19.49
CA THR A 197 6.02 -12.79 19.37
C THR A 197 7.47 -13.04 19.81
N LEU A 198 8.38 -12.13 19.50
CA LEU A 198 9.79 -12.22 19.89
C LEU A 198 10.02 -11.90 21.38
N ASN A 199 9.30 -10.92 21.94
CA ASN A 199 9.57 -10.40 23.30
C ASN A 199 8.93 -11.19 24.45
N LEU A 200 8.05 -12.15 24.18
CA LEU A 200 7.39 -12.94 25.22
C LEU A 200 8.27 -14.12 25.67
N THR A 201 8.42 -14.29 26.96
CA THR A 201 9.18 -15.38 27.57
C THR A 201 8.30 -16.62 27.78
N GLY A 202 8.72 -17.77 27.24
CA GLY A 202 8.14 -19.08 27.47
C GLY A 202 6.93 -19.49 26.63
N LEU A 203 6.88 -20.77 26.23
CA LEU A 203 5.72 -21.41 25.55
C LEU A 203 4.58 -21.76 26.50
N LYS A 204 4.87 -21.82 27.81
CA LYS A 204 3.88 -22.17 28.84
C LYS A 204 2.86 -21.06 29.03
N ASP A 205 3.12 -19.88 28.48
CA ASP A 205 2.21 -18.74 28.51
C ASP A 205 1.33 -18.72 27.26
N LEU A 206 0.02 -18.89 27.45
CA LEU A 206 -1.00 -18.83 26.41
C LEU A 206 -0.85 -17.54 25.57
N SER A 207 -0.34 -16.46 26.15
CA SER A 207 -0.09 -15.19 25.48
C SER A 207 0.94 -15.30 24.35
N GLY A 208 1.98 -16.14 24.50
CA GLY A 208 2.99 -16.38 23.46
C GLY A 208 2.44 -17.09 22.24
N LEU A 209 1.62 -18.12 22.46
CA LEU A 209 0.93 -18.84 21.38
C LEU A 209 -0.06 -17.93 20.64
N VAL A 210 -0.88 -17.19 21.38
CA VAL A 210 -1.83 -16.23 20.80
C VAL A 210 -1.11 -15.17 19.97
N SER A 211 0.03 -14.67 20.44
CA SER A 211 0.83 -13.67 19.68
C SER A 211 1.37 -14.25 18.38
N ALA A 212 1.83 -15.51 18.38
CA ALA A 212 2.29 -16.19 17.16
C ALA A 212 1.15 -16.42 16.16
N ILE A 213 -0.02 -16.82 16.62
CA ILE A 213 -1.22 -16.98 15.78
C ILE A 213 -1.62 -15.63 15.18
N ILE A 214 -1.65 -14.56 15.96
CA ILE A 214 -1.97 -13.21 15.48
C ILE A 214 -0.93 -12.75 14.43
N ALA A 215 0.38 -13.01 14.68
CA ALA A 215 1.41 -12.67 13.72
C ALA A 215 1.21 -13.39 12.38
N GLY A 216 0.87 -14.67 12.40
CA GLY A 216 0.54 -15.43 11.20
C GLY A 216 -0.69 -14.89 10.47
N ILE A 217 -1.79 -14.61 11.18
CA ILE A 217 -3.02 -14.04 10.61
C ILE A 217 -2.75 -12.69 9.96
N VAL A 218 -2.09 -11.77 10.66
CA VAL A 218 -1.83 -10.40 10.17
C VAL A 218 -0.92 -10.42 8.95
N THR A 219 0.11 -11.30 8.95
CA THR A 219 1.00 -11.46 7.78
C THR A 219 0.25 -12.07 6.59
N ALA A 220 -0.64 -13.04 6.81
CA ALA A 220 -1.50 -13.57 5.76
C ALA A 220 -2.43 -12.51 5.19
N MET A 221 -3.08 -11.69 6.03
CA MET A 221 -3.94 -10.58 5.58
C MET A 221 -3.16 -9.59 4.70
N MET A 222 -1.94 -9.27 5.09
CA MET A 222 -1.06 -8.41 4.29
C MET A 222 -0.76 -9.02 2.91
N PHE A 223 -0.43 -10.32 2.85
CA PHE A 223 -0.18 -11.02 1.58
C PHE A 223 -1.44 -11.04 0.69
N LEU A 224 -2.61 -11.37 1.25
CA LEU A 224 -3.88 -11.43 0.53
C LEU A 224 -4.35 -10.06 0.01
N ALA A 225 -3.84 -8.95 0.57
CA ALA A 225 -4.11 -7.60 0.09
C ALA A 225 -3.42 -7.26 -1.25
N GLY A 226 -2.53 -8.13 -1.77
CA GLY A 226 -2.20 -8.23 -3.18
C GLY A 226 -0.86 -7.63 -3.62
N ALA A 227 -0.22 -6.71 -2.87
CA ALA A 227 1.06 -6.12 -3.28
C ALA A 227 2.26 -6.95 -2.80
N ALA A 228 2.65 -7.98 -3.54
CA ALA A 228 3.76 -8.88 -3.19
C ALA A 228 5.08 -8.13 -2.90
N ARG A 229 5.33 -7.01 -3.56
CA ARG A 229 6.52 -6.16 -3.31
C ARG A 229 6.56 -5.58 -1.89
N ILE A 230 5.41 -5.30 -1.26
CA ILE A 230 5.35 -4.86 0.13
C ILE A 230 5.58 -6.02 1.10
N ALA A 231 5.28 -7.26 0.71
CA ALA A 231 5.66 -8.43 1.49
C ALA A 231 7.18 -8.51 1.67
N ALA A 232 7.98 -8.28 0.61
CA ALA A 232 9.43 -8.22 0.72
C ALA A 232 9.93 -7.09 1.64
N VAL A 233 9.24 -5.93 1.65
CA VAL A 233 9.52 -4.86 2.64
C VAL A 233 9.28 -5.35 4.05
N ALA A 234 8.17 -6.03 4.30
CA ALA A 234 7.84 -6.57 5.62
C ALA A 234 8.83 -7.65 6.07
N GLU A 235 9.26 -8.52 5.15
CA GLU A 235 10.31 -9.51 5.43
C GLU A 235 11.61 -8.84 5.87
N ALA A 236 12.08 -7.83 5.11
CA ALA A 236 13.26 -7.06 5.49
C ALA A 236 13.10 -6.39 6.87
N MET A 237 11.92 -5.84 7.17
CA MET A 237 11.65 -5.22 8.48
C MET A 237 11.64 -6.23 9.62
N VAL A 238 11.08 -7.42 9.41
CA VAL A 238 11.05 -8.50 10.41
C VAL A 238 12.47 -9.06 10.61
N ILE A 239 13.29 -9.16 9.56
CA ILE A 239 14.70 -9.54 9.67
C ILE A 239 15.45 -8.52 10.54
N VAL A 240 15.33 -7.22 10.27
CA VAL A 240 15.95 -6.16 11.10
C VAL A 240 15.48 -6.24 12.55
N LEU A 241 14.19 -6.49 12.78
CA LEU A 241 13.63 -6.68 14.11
C LEU A 241 14.25 -7.90 14.81
N GLY A 242 14.42 -9.02 14.10
CA GLY A 242 15.06 -10.23 14.61
C GLY A 242 16.53 -10.01 14.98
N VAL A 243 17.29 -9.32 14.11
CA VAL A 243 18.69 -8.94 14.37
C VAL A 243 18.77 -8.02 15.60
N TRP A 244 17.89 -7.03 15.70
CA TRP A 244 17.80 -6.16 16.87
C TRP A 244 17.51 -6.95 18.14
N TRP A 245 16.55 -7.86 18.08
CA TRP A 245 16.20 -8.72 19.21
C TRP A 245 17.39 -9.58 19.64
N LEU A 246 18.08 -10.23 18.69
CA LEU A 246 19.30 -11.00 18.96
C LEU A 246 20.39 -10.12 19.60
N ALA A 247 20.69 -8.97 19.03
CA ALA A 247 21.72 -8.07 19.53
C ALA A 247 21.45 -7.58 20.98
N THR A 248 20.19 -7.42 21.35
CA THR A 248 19.80 -6.96 22.69
C THR A 248 19.68 -8.07 23.72
N HIS A 249 19.47 -9.34 23.31
CA HIS A 249 19.25 -10.47 24.22
C HIS A 249 20.42 -11.47 24.26
N LEU A 250 21.30 -11.52 23.22
CA LEU A 250 22.48 -12.39 23.25
C LEU A 250 23.49 -11.98 24.33
N THR A 251 23.48 -10.72 24.78
CA THR A 251 24.32 -10.25 25.89
C THR A 251 23.77 -10.70 27.26
N ASP A 252 22.50 -11.09 27.35
CA ASP A 252 21.90 -11.65 28.54
C ASP A 252 21.87 -13.19 28.44
N LEU A 253 22.95 -13.81 28.88
CA LEU A 253 23.09 -15.27 28.92
C LEU A 253 21.97 -16.00 29.70
N ARG A 254 21.15 -15.28 30.47
CA ARG A 254 20.00 -15.83 31.19
C ARG A 254 18.90 -16.26 30.25
N VAL A 255 18.61 -15.44 29.20
CA VAL A 255 17.58 -15.77 28.17
C VAL A 255 17.96 -17.02 27.38
N LEU A 256 19.26 -17.24 27.14
CA LEU A 256 19.76 -18.43 26.44
C LEU A 256 19.85 -19.68 27.37
N LYS A 257 19.97 -19.49 28.69
CA LYS A 257 20.11 -20.57 29.68
C LYS A 257 18.78 -21.03 30.27
N GLU A 258 17.70 -20.25 30.15
CA GLU A 258 16.39 -20.71 30.60
C GLU A 258 15.91 -21.90 29.75
N PRO A 259 15.41 -22.97 30.37
CA PRO A 259 14.88 -24.13 29.65
C PRO A 259 13.74 -23.69 28.71
N GLY A 260 13.99 -23.72 27.42
CA GLY A 260 13.01 -23.33 26.38
C GLY A 260 13.14 -21.92 25.83
N GLY A 261 14.08 -21.07 26.21
CA GLY A 261 14.21 -19.69 25.75
C GLY A 261 14.24 -19.56 24.23
N LEU A 262 15.30 -20.00 23.56
CA LEU A 262 15.45 -19.89 22.10
C LEU A 262 14.51 -20.85 21.36
N SER A 263 14.35 -22.08 21.84
CA SER A 263 13.45 -23.07 21.21
C SER A 263 12.00 -22.62 21.22
N SER A 264 11.55 -21.91 22.26
CA SER A 264 10.20 -21.36 22.31
C SER A 264 9.98 -20.22 21.32
N VAL A 265 10.99 -19.37 21.09
CA VAL A 265 10.94 -18.32 20.06
C VAL A 265 10.86 -18.96 18.68
N VAL A 266 11.73 -19.93 18.38
CA VAL A 266 11.72 -20.66 17.10
C VAL A 266 10.36 -21.33 16.86
N LEU A 267 9.81 -22.01 17.87
CA LEU A 267 8.50 -22.67 17.72
C LEU A 267 7.37 -21.66 17.47
N ARG A 268 7.38 -20.51 18.12
CA ARG A 268 6.41 -19.43 17.85
C ARG A 268 6.54 -18.87 16.45
N ILE A 269 7.77 -18.70 15.95
CA ILE A 269 8.01 -18.29 14.56
C ILE A 269 7.44 -19.35 13.61
N LEU A 270 7.69 -20.63 13.84
CA LEU A 270 7.16 -21.72 13.01
C LEU A 270 5.62 -21.78 13.06
N ILE A 271 5.00 -21.61 14.22
CA ILE A 271 3.54 -21.55 14.34
C ILE A 271 2.99 -20.37 13.53
N GLY A 272 3.56 -19.18 13.68
CA GLY A 272 3.15 -18.01 12.90
C GLY A 272 3.29 -18.23 11.39
N ALA A 273 4.39 -18.83 10.95
CA ALA A 273 4.62 -19.16 9.53
C ALA A 273 3.61 -20.20 9.01
N ILE A 274 3.32 -21.26 9.76
CA ILE A 274 2.32 -22.28 9.40
C ILE A 274 0.92 -21.65 9.25
N ILE A 275 0.52 -20.81 10.21
CA ILE A 275 -0.78 -20.11 10.17
C ILE A 275 -0.83 -19.18 8.95
N MET A 276 0.24 -18.41 8.70
CA MET A 276 0.35 -17.52 7.54
C MET A 276 0.17 -18.31 6.23
N ILE A 277 0.95 -19.37 6.06
CA ILE A 277 0.91 -20.21 4.85
C ILE A 277 -0.48 -20.84 4.70
N GLY A 278 -1.06 -21.40 5.78
CA GLY A 278 -2.37 -22.03 5.73
C GLY A 278 -3.50 -21.09 5.31
N ILE A 279 -3.52 -19.86 5.83
CA ILE A 279 -4.52 -18.85 5.46
C ILE A 279 -4.28 -18.30 4.06
N ALA A 280 -3.01 -18.11 3.66
CA ALA A 280 -2.64 -17.58 2.36
C ALA A 280 -2.69 -18.62 1.24
N ALA A 281 -2.71 -19.93 1.54
CA ALA A 281 -2.60 -21.03 0.58
C ALA A 281 -3.55 -20.91 -0.62
N PRO A 282 -4.84 -20.53 -0.48
CA PRO A 282 -5.75 -20.40 -1.62
C PRO A 282 -5.28 -19.40 -2.69
N GLN A 283 -4.54 -18.36 -2.28
CA GLN A 283 -3.91 -17.39 -3.17
C GLN A 283 -2.48 -17.77 -3.52
N LEU A 284 -1.72 -18.22 -2.52
CA LEU A 284 -0.29 -18.48 -2.65
C LEU A 284 0.03 -19.58 -3.67
N LEU A 285 -0.72 -20.70 -3.61
CA LEU A 285 -0.45 -21.85 -4.49
C LEU A 285 -0.67 -21.51 -5.97
N PRO A 286 -1.82 -20.96 -6.40
CA PRO A 286 -1.98 -20.54 -7.79
C PRO A 286 -1.00 -19.45 -8.21
N SER A 287 -0.62 -18.53 -7.30
CA SER A 287 0.35 -17.48 -7.61
C SER A 287 1.75 -18.03 -7.84
N LEU A 288 2.19 -19.03 -7.07
CA LEU A 288 3.48 -19.71 -7.27
C LEU A 288 3.50 -20.49 -8.59
N GLU A 289 2.43 -21.22 -8.91
CA GLU A 289 2.30 -21.90 -10.19
C GLU A 289 2.38 -20.90 -11.36
N PHE A 290 1.61 -19.82 -11.29
CA PHE A 290 1.63 -18.79 -12.32
C PHE A 290 3.01 -18.10 -12.43
N ALA A 291 3.67 -17.82 -11.32
CA ALA A 291 5.03 -17.28 -11.31
C ALA A 291 6.02 -18.19 -12.03
N SER A 292 5.89 -19.52 -11.86
CA SER A 292 6.75 -20.51 -12.54
C SER A 292 6.52 -20.58 -14.06
N LEU A 293 5.35 -20.17 -14.53
CA LEU A 293 4.95 -20.13 -15.94
C LEU A 293 5.07 -18.71 -16.55
N SER A 294 5.51 -17.74 -15.76
CA SER A 294 5.57 -16.35 -16.19
C SER A 294 6.88 -16.01 -16.90
N SER A 295 6.88 -14.88 -17.58
CA SER A 295 8.08 -14.27 -18.17
C SER A 295 9.17 -13.96 -17.13
N ARG A 296 8.83 -13.91 -15.82
CA ARG A 296 9.73 -13.61 -14.71
C ARG A 296 10.26 -14.83 -13.96
N VAL A 297 10.05 -16.03 -14.47
CA VAL A 297 10.46 -17.29 -13.80
C VAL A 297 11.95 -17.31 -13.38
N ASN A 298 12.83 -16.72 -14.17
CA ASN A 298 14.28 -16.64 -13.90
C ASN A 298 14.68 -15.37 -13.13
N GLY A 299 13.73 -14.58 -12.64
CA GLY A 299 13.99 -13.24 -12.10
C GLY A 299 14.28 -12.21 -13.19
N LEU A 300 14.39 -10.95 -12.79
CA LEU A 300 14.76 -9.85 -13.69
C LEU A 300 16.27 -9.61 -13.66
N PRO A 301 16.93 -9.22 -14.78
CA PRO A 301 18.32 -8.80 -14.76
C PRO A 301 18.55 -7.68 -13.73
N LEU A 302 19.71 -7.68 -13.05
CA LEU A 302 20.03 -6.69 -12.02
C LEU A 302 20.04 -5.25 -12.57
N GLU A 303 20.47 -5.09 -13.83
CA GLU A 303 20.48 -3.81 -14.54
C GLU A 303 19.09 -3.17 -14.65
N CYS A 304 18.02 -3.99 -14.69
CA CYS A 304 16.64 -3.52 -14.78
C CYS A 304 16.17 -2.78 -13.52
N ALA A 305 16.83 -3.00 -12.39
CA ALA A 305 16.54 -2.30 -11.15
C ALA A 305 17.12 -0.87 -11.11
N ASN A 306 18.11 -0.53 -11.93
CA ASN A 306 18.77 0.80 -11.89
C ASN A 306 17.81 1.96 -12.17
N ASN A 307 17.00 1.85 -13.21
CA ASN A 307 16.13 2.94 -13.68
C ASN A 307 15.00 3.26 -12.68
N LEU A 308 14.74 2.35 -11.73
CA LEU A 308 13.67 2.46 -10.75
C LEU A 308 14.21 2.49 -9.31
N SER A 309 15.46 2.92 -9.16
CA SER A 309 16.13 3.17 -7.88
C SER A 309 15.95 4.62 -7.45
N ILE A 310 16.06 4.88 -6.14
CA ILE A 310 16.06 6.24 -5.60
C ILE A 310 17.37 6.93 -5.96
N THR A 311 17.25 8.19 -6.35
CA THR A 311 18.36 9.12 -6.57
C THR A 311 18.60 10.01 -5.35
N LEU A 312 19.76 10.66 -5.29
CA LEU A 312 20.08 11.57 -4.18
C LEU A 312 19.04 12.73 -4.06
N SER A 313 18.48 13.18 -5.18
CA SER A 313 17.45 14.23 -5.19
C SER A 313 16.14 13.76 -4.56
N ASP A 314 15.80 12.48 -4.64
CA ASP A 314 14.56 11.95 -4.07
C ASP A 314 14.56 12.02 -2.53
N PHE A 315 15.75 11.98 -1.89
CA PHE A 315 15.84 12.12 -0.43
C PHE A 315 15.40 13.50 0.08
N ALA A 316 15.62 14.54 -0.69
CA ALA A 316 15.15 15.89 -0.32
C ALA A 316 13.62 15.89 -0.16
N PHE A 317 12.89 15.05 -0.91
CA PHE A 317 11.44 15.03 -0.92
C PHE A 317 10.76 14.29 0.24
N PHE A 318 11.52 13.72 1.16
CA PHE A 318 10.94 13.30 2.44
C PHE A 318 10.51 14.48 3.30
N GLY A 319 11.21 15.61 3.22
CA GLY A 319 10.91 16.84 3.95
C GLY A 319 10.40 18.00 3.08
N LEU A 320 10.66 17.96 1.78
CA LEU A 320 10.30 19.02 0.84
C LEU A 320 9.13 18.56 -0.03
N ALA A 321 8.01 19.29 0.04
CA ALA A 321 6.84 18.98 -0.76
C ALA A 321 7.05 19.34 -2.23
N ARG A 322 6.50 18.49 -3.12
CA ARG A 322 6.35 18.78 -4.55
C ARG A 322 4.88 18.77 -4.93
N SER A 323 4.51 19.63 -5.86
CA SER A 323 3.20 19.59 -6.47
C SER A 323 3.05 18.37 -7.38
N PRO A 324 1.90 17.68 -7.35
CA PRO A 324 1.61 16.60 -8.29
C PRO A 324 1.49 17.07 -9.76
N PHE A 325 1.47 18.38 -10.00
CA PHE A 325 1.47 19.00 -11.32
C PHE A 325 2.88 19.46 -11.78
N ASP A 326 3.90 19.23 -10.93
CA ASP A 326 5.28 19.48 -11.30
C ASP A 326 5.77 18.37 -12.25
N GLN A 327 6.45 18.74 -13.33
CA GLN A 327 7.05 17.80 -14.28
C GLN A 327 8.09 16.87 -13.63
N PHE A 328 8.64 17.26 -12.48
CA PHE A 328 9.58 16.46 -11.69
C PHE A 328 8.88 15.64 -10.60
N PHE A 329 7.54 15.62 -10.55
CA PHE A 329 6.79 14.85 -9.56
C PHE A 329 6.75 13.37 -9.96
N GLU A 330 7.64 12.61 -9.37
CA GLU A 330 7.66 11.16 -9.46
C GLU A 330 6.79 10.57 -8.33
N TRP A 331 5.53 10.32 -8.60
CA TRP A 331 4.57 9.87 -7.59
C TRP A 331 4.99 8.55 -6.90
N GLU A 332 5.60 7.63 -7.63
CA GLU A 332 6.07 6.35 -7.08
C GLU A 332 7.22 6.49 -6.08
N ARG A 333 8.13 7.47 -6.29
CA ARG A 333 9.31 7.71 -5.46
C ARG A 333 9.13 8.79 -4.41
N ASN A 334 7.90 9.26 -4.22
CA ASN A 334 7.62 10.33 -3.27
C ASN A 334 7.50 9.81 -1.84
N GLY A 335 8.48 10.14 -1.01
CA GLY A 335 8.56 9.77 0.41
C GLY A 335 8.09 10.84 1.39
N TYR A 336 7.38 11.90 0.94
CA TYR A 336 7.00 13.03 1.80
C TYR A 336 6.34 12.61 3.10
N VAL A 337 6.87 13.04 4.24
CA VAL A 337 6.32 12.73 5.58
C VAL A 337 5.87 13.97 6.34
N GLY A 338 6.04 15.15 5.76
CA GLY A 338 5.66 16.43 6.37
C GLY A 338 6.82 17.18 7.01
N ALA A 339 6.78 18.51 6.93
CA ALA A 339 7.82 19.39 7.51
C ALA A 339 7.91 19.25 9.04
N MET A 340 6.74 19.20 9.71
CA MET A 340 6.69 18.98 11.16
C MET A 340 7.21 17.59 11.53
N ALA A 341 6.87 16.53 10.75
CA ALA A 341 7.35 15.18 11.03
C ALA A 341 8.86 15.04 10.88
N ILE A 342 9.46 15.59 9.84
CA ILE A 342 10.94 15.64 9.67
C ILE A 342 11.59 16.37 10.86
N THR A 343 11.04 17.51 11.24
CA THR A 343 11.52 18.25 12.41
C THR A 343 11.48 17.38 13.68
N LEU A 344 10.35 16.77 13.96
CA LEU A 344 10.18 15.88 15.11
C LEU A 344 11.11 14.66 15.01
N ALA A 345 11.27 14.06 13.82
CA ALA A 345 12.16 12.91 13.63
C ALA A 345 13.62 13.28 13.93
N MET A 346 14.10 14.43 13.49
CA MET A 346 15.45 14.93 13.82
C MET A 346 15.62 15.17 15.32
N ILE A 347 14.60 15.73 15.98
CA ILE A 347 14.61 15.87 17.45
C ILE A 347 14.59 14.49 18.11
N GLY A 348 13.86 13.52 17.55
CA GLY A 348 13.75 12.13 18.01
C GLY A 348 15.10 11.40 18.04
N LEU A 349 16.03 11.74 17.14
CA LEU A 349 17.40 11.21 17.17
C LEU A 349 18.13 11.54 18.48
N THR A 350 17.77 12.63 19.15
CA THR A 350 18.34 13.03 20.44
C THR A 350 17.65 12.39 21.65
N ASN A 351 16.57 11.61 21.43
CA ASN A 351 15.86 10.93 22.50
C ASN A 351 16.79 9.87 23.14
N PRO A 352 16.87 9.75 24.47
CA PRO A 352 17.72 8.76 25.14
C PRO A 352 17.23 7.33 24.98
N ASN A 353 15.98 7.11 24.54
CA ASN A 353 15.41 5.78 24.35
C ASN A 353 16.22 4.98 23.33
N ARG A 354 16.65 3.77 23.73
CA ARG A 354 17.44 2.87 22.86
C ARG A 354 16.69 2.41 21.62
N LEU A 355 15.36 2.41 21.64
CA LEU A 355 14.52 2.04 20.49
C LEU A 355 14.75 2.94 19.26
N LYS A 356 15.28 4.15 19.45
CA LYS A 356 15.67 4.99 18.29
C LYS A 356 16.60 4.26 17.33
N TRP A 357 17.49 3.39 17.85
CA TRP A 357 18.44 2.65 17.02
C TRP A 357 17.74 1.59 16.14
N LEU A 358 16.63 1.01 16.61
CA LEU A 358 15.80 0.13 15.78
C LEU A 358 15.14 0.91 14.64
N TRP A 359 14.59 2.10 14.95
CA TRP A 359 14.03 2.99 13.92
C TRP A 359 15.09 3.45 12.91
N ILE A 360 16.28 3.84 13.38
CA ILE A 360 17.42 4.16 12.53
C ILE A 360 17.83 2.96 11.67
N GLY A 361 17.84 1.76 12.25
CA GLY A 361 18.14 0.51 11.55
C GLY A 361 17.20 0.25 10.39
N TRP A 362 15.88 0.38 10.60
CA TRP A 362 14.91 0.26 9.52
C TRP A 362 15.11 1.33 8.44
N GLY A 363 15.36 2.57 8.83
CA GLY A 363 15.64 3.66 7.88
C GLY A 363 16.92 3.41 7.07
N ALA A 364 17.99 2.95 7.71
CA ALA A 364 19.27 2.68 7.07
C ALA A 364 19.18 1.50 6.09
N VAL A 365 18.53 0.39 6.48
CA VAL A 365 18.33 -0.76 5.58
C VAL A 365 17.41 -0.35 4.42
N GLY A 366 16.33 0.38 4.70
CA GLY A 366 15.44 0.93 3.66
C GLY A 366 16.19 1.80 2.65
N LEU A 367 17.09 2.66 3.14
CA LEU A 367 17.96 3.49 2.30
C LEU A 367 18.85 2.62 1.39
N LEU A 368 19.56 1.67 1.98
CA LEU A 368 20.51 0.81 1.27
C LEU A 368 19.83 -0.09 0.23
N LEU A 369 18.59 -0.53 0.48
CA LEU A 369 17.83 -1.32 -0.46
C LEU A 369 17.17 -0.46 -1.56
N SER A 370 16.73 0.76 -1.23
CA SER A 370 16.00 1.62 -2.17
C SER A 370 16.88 2.24 -3.26
N VAL A 371 18.18 2.41 -3.02
CA VAL A 371 19.13 2.86 -4.04
C VAL A 371 19.52 1.75 -5.03
N GLY A 372 18.98 0.55 -4.85
CA GLY A 372 19.09 -0.55 -5.80
C GLY A 372 20.54 -1.03 -6.01
N PRO A 373 20.91 -1.40 -7.25
CA PRO A 373 22.21 -2.01 -7.58
C PRO A 373 23.44 -1.20 -7.21
N ILE A 374 23.30 0.11 -6.97
CA ILE A 374 24.40 0.98 -6.49
C ILE A 374 24.82 0.57 -5.06
N SER A 375 23.88 0.05 -4.27
CA SER A 375 24.17 -0.44 -2.93
C SER A 375 24.79 -1.84 -2.97
N PRO A 376 25.87 -2.11 -2.22
CA PRO A 376 26.45 -3.45 -2.14
C PRO A 376 25.53 -4.46 -1.44
N ILE A 377 24.53 -3.99 -0.69
CA ILE A 377 23.59 -4.83 0.06
C ILE A 377 22.45 -5.31 -0.83
N TYR A 378 22.04 -4.55 -1.84
CA TYR A 378 20.89 -4.91 -2.67
C TYR A 378 21.08 -6.23 -3.45
N PRO A 379 22.21 -6.49 -4.13
CA PRO A 379 22.45 -7.78 -4.76
C PRO A 379 22.39 -8.95 -3.77
N LEU A 380 23.03 -8.80 -2.60
CA LEU A 380 22.99 -9.81 -1.55
C LEU A 380 21.57 -10.07 -1.02
N ALA A 381 20.81 -9.00 -0.77
CA ALA A 381 19.43 -9.13 -0.33
C ALA A 381 18.55 -9.82 -1.38
N ARG A 382 18.80 -9.56 -2.66
CA ARG A 382 18.11 -10.18 -3.78
C ARG A 382 18.27 -11.71 -3.82
N ASP A 383 19.43 -12.20 -3.43
CA ASP A 383 19.73 -13.63 -3.38
C ASP A 383 19.17 -14.28 -2.09
N LEU A 384 19.07 -13.52 -1.00
CA LEU A 384 18.65 -14.03 0.32
C LEU A 384 17.15 -13.92 0.58
N ILE A 385 16.48 -12.86 0.06
CA ILE A 385 15.05 -12.62 0.30
C ILE A 385 14.24 -13.27 -0.83
N PRO A 386 13.42 -14.29 -0.51
CA PRO A 386 12.59 -14.95 -1.51
C PRO A 386 11.70 -13.97 -2.26
N GLY A 387 11.67 -14.07 -3.58
CA GLY A 387 10.86 -13.21 -4.42
C GLY A 387 11.42 -11.81 -4.71
N LEU A 388 12.52 -11.38 -4.06
CA LEU A 388 13.09 -10.05 -4.35
C LEU A 388 13.66 -9.98 -5.78
N ALA A 389 14.13 -11.09 -6.34
CA ALA A 389 14.67 -11.15 -7.70
C ALA A 389 13.61 -10.84 -8.79
N VAL A 390 12.34 -11.02 -8.52
CA VAL A 390 11.24 -10.71 -9.47
C VAL A 390 10.70 -9.29 -9.30
N ILE A 391 11.15 -8.56 -8.27
CA ILE A 391 10.75 -7.17 -8.00
C ILE A 391 11.65 -6.24 -8.81
N ARG A 392 11.02 -5.45 -9.69
CA ARG A 392 11.70 -4.50 -10.56
C ARG A 392 12.09 -3.20 -9.85
N GLN A 393 11.40 -2.83 -8.77
CA GLN A 393 11.32 -1.49 -8.22
C GLN A 393 11.99 -1.38 -6.85
N PRO A 394 13.33 -1.17 -6.76
CA PRO A 394 14.03 -0.98 -5.48
C PRO A 394 13.47 0.19 -4.65
N PHE A 395 12.94 1.23 -5.31
CA PHE A 395 12.32 2.36 -4.59
C PHE A 395 11.22 1.91 -3.62
N THR A 396 10.63 0.73 -3.78
CA THR A 396 9.63 0.17 -2.85
C THR A 396 10.12 0.22 -1.39
N PHE A 397 11.42 0.10 -1.16
CA PHE A 397 11.99 0.14 0.19
C PHE A 397 12.01 1.53 0.84
N ILE A 398 11.61 2.62 0.13
CA ILE A 398 11.38 3.94 0.76
C ILE A 398 10.30 3.87 1.85
N VAL A 399 9.43 2.88 1.79
CA VAL A 399 8.42 2.60 2.81
C VAL A 399 9.08 2.41 4.19
N MET A 400 10.23 1.71 4.25
CA MET A 400 10.98 1.53 5.49
C MET A 400 11.52 2.86 6.04
N ILE A 401 11.92 3.77 5.15
CA ILE A 401 12.41 5.10 5.53
C ILE A 401 11.26 5.93 6.11
N ALA A 402 10.12 5.99 5.41
CA ALA A 402 8.94 6.71 5.89
C ALA A 402 8.41 6.13 7.22
N PHE A 403 8.43 4.82 7.36
CA PHE A 403 8.07 4.13 8.61
C PHE A 403 9.01 4.50 9.75
N ALA A 404 10.33 4.51 9.50
CA ALA A 404 11.34 4.91 10.48
C ALA A 404 11.20 6.37 10.90
N LEU A 405 11.00 7.27 9.94
CA LEU A 405 10.78 8.70 10.21
C LEU A 405 9.52 8.92 11.04
N ALA A 406 8.45 8.16 10.79
CA ALA A 406 7.22 8.22 11.57
C ALA A 406 7.45 7.82 13.03
N GLY A 407 8.20 6.74 13.30
CA GLY A 407 8.54 6.34 14.66
C GLY A 407 9.47 7.32 15.37
N LEU A 408 10.47 7.83 14.65
CA LEU A 408 11.37 8.87 15.17
C LEU A 408 10.61 10.18 15.45
N ALA A 409 9.60 10.53 14.63
CA ALA A 409 8.73 11.69 14.90
C ALA A 409 7.95 11.52 16.20
N GLY A 410 7.47 10.29 16.51
CA GLY A 410 6.88 9.98 17.81
C GLY A 410 7.86 10.22 18.97
N LEU A 411 9.09 9.70 18.88
CA LEU A 411 10.12 9.94 19.90
C LEU A 411 10.47 11.41 20.05
N GLY A 412 10.46 12.17 18.95
CA GLY A 412 10.66 13.62 18.97
C GLY A 412 9.50 14.37 19.61
N MET A 413 8.28 13.90 19.36
CA MET A 413 7.08 14.45 19.99
C MET A 413 7.14 14.37 21.51
N GLU A 414 7.56 13.23 22.08
CA GLU A 414 7.78 13.10 23.51
C GLU A 414 8.76 14.13 24.03
N ARG A 415 9.91 14.25 23.34
CA ARG A 415 10.96 15.17 23.76
C ARG A 415 10.52 16.64 23.78
N VAL A 416 9.76 17.06 22.77
CA VAL A 416 9.24 18.42 22.67
C VAL A 416 8.16 18.70 23.72
N ILE A 417 7.28 17.73 23.99
CA ILE A 417 6.21 17.87 24.99
C ILE A 417 6.81 17.98 26.40
N GLU A 418 7.76 17.11 26.72
CA GLU A 418 8.39 17.10 28.04
C GLU A 418 9.24 18.35 28.30
N SER A 419 10.11 18.71 27.36
CA SER A 419 11.07 19.77 27.53
C SER A 419 11.33 20.52 26.21
N PRO A 420 10.49 21.50 25.86
CA PRO A 420 10.77 22.34 24.71
C PRO A 420 12.06 23.15 24.94
N ARG A 421 12.94 23.12 23.95
CA ARG A 421 14.27 23.78 24.05
C ARG A 421 14.44 24.77 22.91
N ARG A 422 15.22 25.85 23.16
CA ARG A 422 15.48 26.86 22.13
C ARG A 422 16.16 26.31 20.88
N TRP A 423 16.98 25.26 21.00
CA TRP A 423 17.63 24.65 19.85
C TRP A 423 16.63 23.94 18.88
N HIS A 424 15.45 23.51 19.37
CA HIS A 424 14.40 23.00 18.49
C HIS A 424 13.93 24.08 17.51
N VAL A 425 13.83 25.33 17.97
CA VAL A 425 13.47 26.47 17.14
C VAL A 425 14.56 26.77 16.11
N TRP A 426 15.84 26.76 16.55
CA TRP A 426 16.98 26.95 15.65
C TRP A 426 17.06 25.86 14.57
N LEU A 427 16.80 24.61 14.92
CA LEU A 427 16.75 23.49 13.96
C LEU A 427 15.73 23.77 12.86
N VAL A 428 14.50 24.14 13.24
CA VAL A 428 13.45 24.44 12.24
C VAL A 428 13.79 25.69 11.45
N GLY A 429 14.40 26.68 12.07
CA GLY A 429 14.91 27.87 11.36
C GLY A 429 15.91 27.51 10.27
N ALA A 430 16.83 26.58 10.55
CA ALA A 430 17.76 26.05 9.55
C ALA A 430 17.06 25.31 8.43
N LEU A 431 16.07 24.43 8.77
CA LEU A 431 15.27 23.71 7.78
C LEU A 431 14.43 24.67 6.92
N LEU A 432 13.88 25.74 7.53
CA LEU A 432 13.17 26.79 6.79
C LEU A 432 14.09 27.46 5.79
N LEU A 433 15.32 27.83 6.19
CA LEU A 433 16.29 28.45 5.29
C LEU A 433 16.63 27.53 4.11
N ILE A 434 16.87 26.24 4.39
CA ILE A 434 17.10 25.22 3.35
C ILE A 434 15.90 25.13 2.41
N SER A 435 14.68 25.13 2.94
CA SER A 435 13.46 25.04 2.14
C SER A 435 13.25 26.30 1.28
N ILE A 436 13.58 27.48 1.76
CA ILE A 436 13.52 28.72 0.98
C ILE A 436 14.50 28.65 -0.21
N VAL A 437 15.75 28.23 0.03
CA VAL A 437 16.75 28.07 -1.04
C VAL A 437 16.23 27.08 -2.09
N PHE A 438 15.68 25.96 -1.63
CA PHE A 438 15.12 24.95 -2.52
C PHE A 438 13.92 25.48 -3.32
N ASP A 439 12.98 26.17 -2.69
CA ASP A 439 11.81 26.77 -3.34
C ASP A 439 12.22 27.81 -4.39
N VAL A 440 13.25 28.62 -4.10
CA VAL A 440 13.82 29.59 -5.06
C VAL A 440 14.47 28.88 -6.25
N MET A 441 15.21 27.79 -6.01
CA MET A 441 15.80 26.98 -7.09
C MET A 441 14.72 26.37 -7.98
N LEU A 442 13.68 25.77 -7.39
CA LEU A 442 12.56 25.21 -8.13
C LEU A 442 11.81 26.27 -8.93
N TYR A 443 11.58 27.45 -8.36
CA TYR A 443 10.90 28.54 -9.05
C TYR A 443 11.63 28.98 -10.33
N ARG A 444 12.96 28.97 -10.35
CA ARG A 444 13.75 29.31 -11.53
C ARG A 444 13.70 28.28 -12.65
N VAL A 445 13.43 27.01 -12.32
CA VAL A 445 13.43 25.89 -13.27
C VAL A 445 12.02 25.63 -13.84
N ARG A 446 10.97 26.18 -13.22
CA ARG A 446 9.57 25.94 -13.63
C ARG A 446 9.22 26.66 -14.92
N PRO A 447 8.53 25.96 -15.87
CA PRO A 447 7.87 26.65 -16.96
C PRO A 447 6.79 27.59 -16.40
N GLN A 448 6.69 28.79 -16.95
CA GLN A 448 5.77 29.84 -16.51
C GLN A 448 4.29 29.60 -16.90
N SER A 449 3.84 28.37 -17.11
CA SER A 449 2.43 28.05 -17.34
C SER A 449 1.67 28.10 -16.02
N TYR A 450 1.33 29.30 -15.58
CA TYR A 450 0.46 29.56 -14.45
C TYR A 450 -1.00 29.37 -14.87
N ASP A 451 -1.67 28.40 -14.25
CA ASP A 451 -3.13 28.26 -14.34
C ASP A 451 -3.76 29.25 -13.32
N PRO A 452 -4.49 30.29 -13.78
CA PRO A 452 -5.10 31.28 -12.90
C PRO A 452 -6.31 30.75 -12.13
N SER A 453 -6.71 29.48 -12.33
CA SER A 453 -7.77 28.86 -11.55
C SER A 453 -7.42 28.75 -10.06
N PHE A 454 -8.46 28.66 -9.20
CA PHE A 454 -8.27 28.42 -7.78
C PHE A 454 -7.42 27.16 -7.50
N TYR A 455 -7.63 26.11 -8.30
CA TYR A 455 -6.84 24.89 -8.18
C TYR A 455 -5.38 25.08 -8.60
N GLY A 456 -5.11 25.86 -9.62
CA GLY A 456 -3.76 26.24 -10.04
C GLY A 456 -3.04 27.01 -8.93
N TRP A 457 -3.72 27.95 -8.27
CA TRP A 457 -3.16 28.72 -7.15
C TRP A 457 -2.88 27.85 -5.91
N MET A 458 -3.80 26.97 -5.55
CA MET A 458 -3.62 26.02 -4.44
C MET A 458 -2.47 25.05 -4.72
N SER A 459 -2.37 24.55 -5.93
CA SER A 459 -1.30 23.66 -6.36
C SER A 459 0.07 24.37 -6.35
N TRP A 460 0.10 25.64 -6.77
CA TRP A 460 1.27 26.47 -6.70
C TRP A 460 1.76 26.69 -5.26
N LEU A 461 0.86 27.07 -4.34
CA LEU A 461 1.16 27.17 -2.91
C LEU A 461 1.66 25.84 -2.32
N ALA A 462 1.04 24.75 -2.70
CA ALA A 462 1.41 23.41 -2.24
C ALA A 462 2.80 22.97 -2.67
N SER A 463 3.30 23.55 -3.76
CA SER A 463 4.64 23.25 -4.25
C SER A 463 5.76 23.90 -3.41
N PHE A 464 5.44 24.87 -2.58
CA PHE A 464 6.44 25.49 -1.71
C PHE A 464 6.52 24.77 -0.36
N SER A 465 7.73 24.45 0.03
CA SER A 465 8.03 23.81 1.32
C SER A 465 8.19 24.85 2.44
N SER A 466 8.66 26.05 2.11
CA SER A 466 8.96 27.11 3.08
C SER A 466 7.76 27.55 3.94
N PRO A 467 6.51 27.69 3.43
CA PRO A 467 5.38 28.00 4.30
C PRO A 467 5.11 26.93 5.37
N ARG A 468 5.34 25.66 5.05
CA ARG A 468 5.15 24.54 5.98
C ARG A 468 6.16 24.56 7.11
N TYR A 469 7.44 24.83 6.79
CA TYR A 469 8.49 25.00 7.80
C TYR A 469 8.31 26.30 8.61
N LEU A 470 7.80 27.37 8.01
CA LEU A 470 7.43 28.57 8.75
C LEU A 470 6.32 28.27 9.78
N PHE A 471 5.29 27.50 9.41
CA PHE A 471 4.25 27.07 10.33
C PHE A 471 4.80 26.20 11.46
N ALA A 472 5.73 25.28 11.15
CA ALA A 472 6.42 24.48 12.14
C ALA A 472 7.26 25.34 13.09
N LEU A 473 7.98 26.33 12.55
CA LEU A 473 8.79 27.28 13.32
C LEU A 473 7.95 28.09 14.31
N LEU A 474 6.88 28.72 13.81
CA LEU A 474 5.97 29.51 14.64
C LEU A 474 5.36 28.67 15.76
N SER A 475 4.95 27.44 15.43
CA SER A 475 4.39 26.50 16.41
C SER A 475 5.39 26.17 17.50
N LEU A 476 6.62 25.77 17.18
CA LEU A 476 7.64 25.45 18.17
C LEU A 476 8.07 26.68 18.97
N TRP A 477 8.12 27.86 18.35
CA TRP A 477 8.39 29.10 19.06
C TRP A 477 7.30 29.42 20.09
N MET A 478 6.02 29.26 19.73
CA MET A 478 4.88 29.45 20.64
C MET A 478 4.89 28.45 21.79
N LEU A 479 5.31 27.19 21.55
CA LEU A 479 5.31 26.13 22.56
C LEU A 479 6.22 26.45 23.75
N ASN A 480 7.29 27.23 23.56
CA ASN A 480 8.13 27.67 24.67
C ASN A 480 7.38 28.57 25.67
N ARG A 481 6.24 29.14 25.30
CA ARG A 481 5.38 29.97 26.14
C ARG A 481 4.21 29.22 26.76
N ILE A 482 3.95 27.98 26.32
CA ILE A 482 2.84 27.15 26.77
C ILE A 482 3.33 26.22 27.87
N SER A 483 2.77 26.30 29.06
CA SER A 483 3.14 25.45 30.19
C SER A 483 2.47 24.06 30.14
N ARG A 484 1.23 23.96 29.66
CA ARG A 484 0.44 22.73 29.65
C ARG A 484 0.89 21.76 28.54
N SER A 485 1.33 20.57 28.93
CA SER A 485 1.79 19.52 27.99
C SER A 485 0.69 19.07 27.01
N THR A 486 -0.55 18.98 27.46
CA THR A 486 -1.70 18.63 26.61
C THR A 486 -1.91 19.65 25.49
N VAL A 487 -1.82 20.95 25.79
CA VAL A 487 -1.95 22.02 24.78
C VAL A 487 -0.80 21.94 23.77
N ARG A 488 0.44 21.71 24.25
CA ARG A 488 1.60 21.50 23.35
C ARG A 488 1.35 20.33 22.39
N ALA A 489 0.90 19.20 22.93
CA ALA A 489 0.59 18.01 22.14
C ALA A 489 -0.47 18.30 21.07
N THR A 490 -1.56 18.95 21.46
CA THR A 490 -2.65 19.30 20.54
C THR A 490 -2.17 20.21 19.41
N VAL A 491 -1.42 21.27 19.72
CA VAL A 491 -0.87 22.19 18.70
C VAL A 491 0.02 21.44 17.71
N LEU A 492 0.96 20.63 18.20
CA LEU A 492 1.88 19.88 17.35
C LEU A 492 1.15 18.87 16.46
N LEU A 493 0.19 18.11 17.01
CA LEU A 493 -0.61 17.14 16.26
C LEU A 493 -1.47 17.84 15.20
N THR A 494 -2.04 19.00 15.53
CA THR A 494 -2.84 19.78 14.57
C THR A 494 -1.95 20.27 13.41
N VAL A 495 -0.80 20.84 13.69
CA VAL A 495 0.13 21.32 12.64
C VAL A 495 0.62 20.16 11.77
N LEU A 496 0.98 19.03 12.39
CA LEU A 496 1.38 17.83 11.69
C LEU A 496 0.27 17.32 10.76
N TYR A 497 -0.97 17.22 11.28
CA TYR A 497 -2.10 16.76 10.50
C TYR A 497 -2.45 17.72 9.35
N VAL A 498 -2.51 19.02 9.61
CA VAL A 498 -2.85 20.03 8.60
C VAL A 498 -1.84 20.03 7.44
N ASP A 499 -0.54 19.91 7.72
CA ASP A 499 0.50 19.81 6.69
C ASP A 499 0.27 18.58 5.79
N LEU A 500 0.08 17.40 6.39
CA LEU A 500 -0.11 16.15 5.67
C LEU A 500 -1.50 16.05 5.00
N TRP A 501 -2.53 16.60 5.64
CA TRP A 501 -3.87 16.70 5.04
C TRP A 501 -3.86 17.57 3.78
N PHE A 502 -3.18 18.71 3.83
CA PHE A 502 -3.07 19.61 2.70
C PHE A 502 -2.32 18.95 1.53
N PHE A 503 -1.24 18.23 1.82
CA PHE A 503 -0.55 17.40 0.82
C PHE A 503 -1.49 16.35 0.22
N SER A 504 -2.20 15.61 1.05
CA SER A 504 -3.14 14.58 0.62
C SER A 504 -4.27 15.13 -0.24
N TYR A 505 -4.84 16.28 0.17
CA TYR A 505 -5.94 16.94 -0.55
C TYR A 505 -5.59 17.33 -1.98
N ILE A 506 -4.33 17.72 -2.21
CA ILE A 506 -3.85 18.12 -3.53
C ILE A 506 -3.48 16.91 -4.38
N VAL A 507 -2.90 15.88 -3.76
CA VAL A 507 -2.44 14.70 -4.48
C VAL A 507 -3.61 13.80 -4.92
N ILE A 508 -4.62 13.63 -4.07
CA ILE A 508 -5.73 12.71 -4.34
C ILE A 508 -6.70 13.32 -5.36
N SER A 509 -6.84 12.66 -6.49
CA SER A 509 -7.79 13.04 -7.53
C SER A 509 -9.18 12.47 -7.22
N ILE A 510 -10.22 13.32 -7.31
CA ILE A 510 -11.62 12.94 -7.16
C ILE A 510 -12.37 13.42 -8.40
N LEU A 511 -12.96 12.49 -9.15
CA LEU A 511 -13.62 12.71 -10.42
C LEU A 511 -15.12 12.41 -10.31
N PRO A 512 -15.96 12.92 -11.27
CA PRO A 512 -17.36 12.51 -11.37
C PRO A 512 -17.51 11.00 -11.62
N ALA A 513 -18.48 10.38 -10.93
CA ALA A 513 -18.92 9.01 -11.17
C ALA A 513 -20.23 8.98 -12.00
N PRO A 514 -20.59 7.90 -12.69
CA PRO A 514 -19.74 6.73 -12.91
C PRO A 514 -18.50 7.11 -13.72
N TYR A 515 -17.45 6.32 -13.59
CA TYR A 515 -16.25 6.54 -14.40
C TYR A 515 -16.66 6.52 -15.89
N GLN A 516 -16.71 7.71 -16.50
CA GLN A 516 -17.15 7.83 -17.90
C GLN A 516 -16.03 7.29 -18.79
N LEU A 517 -16.13 6.01 -19.04
CA LEU A 517 -15.40 5.40 -20.12
C LEU A 517 -15.95 5.99 -21.43
N ALA A 518 -15.04 6.39 -22.32
CA ALA A 518 -15.47 6.64 -23.69
C ALA A 518 -16.32 5.44 -24.15
N PRO A 519 -17.49 5.67 -24.74
CA PRO A 519 -18.38 4.59 -25.12
C PRO A 519 -17.58 3.61 -26.00
N VAL A 520 -17.46 2.38 -25.53
CA VAL A 520 -16.96 1.29 -26.37
C VAL A 520 -18.07 1.07 -27.39
N PRO A 521 -17.78 1.09 -28.69
CA PRO A 521 -18.81 0.89 -29.70
C PRO A 521 -19.57 -0.40 -29.42
N ASN A 522 -20.89 -0.35 -29.29
CA ASN A 522 -21.77 -1.52 -29.07
C ASN A 522 -21.84 -2.47 -30.27
N VAL A 523 -20.88 -2.43 -31.19
CA VAL A 523 -20.94 -3.00 -32.52
C VAL A 523 -20.00 -4.21 -32.68
N PHE A 524 -19.59 -4.84 -31.59
CA PHE A 524 -18.77 -6.04 -31.72
C PHE A 524 -19.65 -7.30 -31.89
N PRO A 525 -19.41 -8.16 -32.90
CA PRO A 525 -20.03 -9.47 -32.97
C PRO A 525 -19.77 -10.25 -31.68
N PHE A 526 -20.75 -11.00 -31.19
CA PHE A 526 -20.67 -11.74 -29.93
C PHE A 526 -19.44 -12.67 -29.80
N GLU A 527 -18.86 -13.07 -30.93
CA GLU A 527 -17.67 -13.93 -31.01
C GLU A 527 -16.38 -13.16 -31.34
N ALA A 528 -16.44 -11.84 -31.41
CA ALA A 528 -15.28 -11.04 -31.77
C ALA A 528 -14.14 -11.17 -30.75
N ARG A 529 -12.91 -11.18 -31.26
CA ARG A 529 -11.72 -10.85 -30.49
C ARG A 529 -11.14 -9.55 -31.04
N ILE A 530 -10.92 -8.60 -30.16
CA ILE A 530 -10.44 -7.26 -30.53
C ILE A 530 -8.96 -7.09 -30.23
N LEU A 531 -8.35 -6.16 -30.91
CA LEU A 531 -7.08 -5.55 -30.58
C LEU A 531 -7.32 -4.08 -30.26
N THR A 532 -7.05 -3.66 -29.04
CA THR A 532 -7.23 -2.27 -28.60
C THR A 532 -5.92 -1.51 -28.68
N VAL A 533 -5.92 -0.36 -29.38
CA VAL A 533 -4.76 0.52 -29.48
C VAL A 533 -5.18 1.93 -29.00
N PRO A 534 -4.49 2.54 -28.05
CA PRO A 534 -3.32 2.02 -27.33
C PRO A 534 -3.69 0.94 -26.29
N TYR A 535 -2.74 0.10 -25.94
CA TYR A 535 -2.90 -1.03 -25.01
C TYR A 535 -3.44 -0.61 -23.61
N SER A 536 -3.18 0.62 -23.17
CA SER A 536 -3.68 1.18 -21.90
C SER A 536 -5.22 1.18 -21.80
N SER A 537 -5.91 0.99 -22.92
CA SER A 537 -7.37 0.88 -22.99
C SER A 537 -7.87 -0.58 -23.07
N ALA A 538 -6.95 -1.57 -23.11
CA ALA A 538 -7.31 -2.97 -23.35
C ALA A 538 -8.27 -3.55 -22.30
N ASP A 539 -8.13 -3.15 -21.03
CA ASP A 539 -8.97 -3.64 -19.94
C ASP A 539 -10.44 -3.21 -20.04
N ARG A 540 -10.76 -2.22 -20.87
CA ARG A 540 -12.15 -1.82 -21.16
C ARG A 540 -12.97 -2.93 -21.81
N SER A 541 -12.32 -3.87 -22.51
CA SER A 541 -12.97 -5.04 -23.11
C SER A 541 -13.73 -5.90 -22.10
N MET A 542 -13.31 -5.88 -20.82
CA MET A 542 -14.02 -6.57 -19.74
C MET A 542 -15.42 -6.01 -19.47
N ALA A 543 -15.59 -4.68 -19.58
CA ALA A 543 -16.89 -4.03 -19.35
C ALA A 543 -17.93 -4.46 -20.39
N VAL A 544 -17.50 -4.66 -21.64
CA VAL A 544 -18.37 -5.09 -22.75
C VAL A 544 -18.32 -6.59 -23.01
N ARG A 545 -17.56 -7.34 -22.22
CA ARG A 545 -17.37 -8.80 -22.31
C ARG A 545 -16.90 -9.27 -23.67
N VAL A 546 -16.02 -8.53 -24.30
CA VAL A 546 -15.40 -8.88 -25.57
C VAL A 546 -13.97 -9.34 -25.33
N ALA A 547 -13.59 -10.47 -25.96
CA ALA A 547 -12.25 -11.00 -25.84
C ALA A 547 -11.23 -10.03 -26.46
N ASN A 548 -10.10 -9.78 -25.79
CA ASN A 548 -9.03 -8.91 -26.26
C ASN A 548 -7.72 -9.70 -26.35
N ALA A 549 -6.97 -9.45 -27.42
CA ALA A 549 -5.64 -10.02 -27.57
C ALA A 549 -4.59 -9.28 -26.73
N GLN A 550 -4.85 -8.04 -26.37
CA GLN A 550 -3.99 -7.24 -25.49
C GLN A 550 -4.55 -7.20 -24.06
N GLY A 551 -3.71 -6.73 -23.15
CA GLY A 551 -4.04 -6.52 -21.73
C GLY A 551 -2.93 -5.74 -21.05
N TYR A 552 -3.19 -5.37 -19.81
CA TYR A 552 -2.23 -4.73 -18.92
C TYR A 552 -2.21 -5.49 -17.58
N ALA A 553 -1.11 -6.15 -17.28
CA ALA A 553 -0.91 -6.87 -16.02
C ALA A 553 0.57 -6.91 -15.65
N PRO A 554 0.91 -6.98 -14.35
CA PRO A 554 2.31 -7.00 -13.91
C PRO A 554 3.06 -8.28 -14.26
N VAL A 555 2.33 -9.36 -14.58
CA VAL A 555 2.87 -10.68 -14.91
C VAL A 555 2.03 -11.31 -16.01
N VAL A 556 2.68 -11.84 -17.04
CA VAL A 556 2.06 -12.51 -18.19
C VAL A 556 2.64 -13.91 -18.35
N LEU A 557 1.85 -14.83 -18.93
CA LEU A 557 2.34 -16.16 -19.28
C LEU A 557 3.49 -16.05 -20.28
N LYS A 558 4.61 -16.72 -19.98
CA LYS A 558 5.81 -16.70 -20.84
C LYS A 558 5.49 -17.18 -22.25
N SER A 559 4.76 -18.28 -22.36
CA SER A 559 4.36 -18.86 -23.66
C SER A 559 3.55 -17.88 -24.52
N TYR A 560 2.67 -17.08 -23.91
CA TYR A 560 1.91 -16.06 -24.63
C TYR A 560 2.81 -14.89 -25.05
N ASN A 561 3.65 -14.43 -24.14
CA ASN A 561 4.58 -13.34 -24.42
C ASN A 561 5.56 -13.72 -25.55
N ASP A 562 6.15 -14.91 -25.48
CA ASP A 562 7.06 -15.42 -26.50
C ASP A 562 6.37 -15.56 -27.86
N PHE A 563 5.12 -16.05 -27.88
CA PHE A 563 4.31 -16.18 -29.09
C PHE A 563 4.02 -14.82 -29.76
N VAL A 564 3.65 -13.82 -28.95
CA VAL A 564 3.30 -12.47 -29.47
C VAL A 564 4.55 -11.69 -29.87
N SER A 565 5.64 -11.82 -29.11
CA SER A 565 6.89 -11.12 -29.41
C SER A 565 7.63 -11.71 -30.62
N GLY A 566 7.38 -12.97 -30.98
CA GLY A 566 8.04 -13.63 -32.11
C GLY A 566 9.58 -13.57 -31.99
N ASP A 567 10.25 -13.26 -33.11
CA ASP A 567 11.71 -13.09 -33.18
C ASP A 567 12.21 -11.73 -32.65
N ARG A 568 11.31 -10.86 -32.16
CA ARG A 568 11.73 -9.61 -31.52
C ARG A 568 12.48 -9.96 -30.25
N LEU A 569 13.71 -9.48 -30.14
CA LEU A 569 14.48 -9.58 -28.90
C LEU A 569 13.65 -8.91 -27.80
N PRO A 570 13.25 -9.66 -26.74
CA PRO A 570 12.56 -9.04 -25.61
C PRO A 570 13.44 -7.90 -25.11
N SER A 571 12.86 -6.76 -24.80
CA SER A 571 13.62 -5.68 -24.17
C SER A 571 14.31 -6.25 -22.94
N ARG A 572 15.61 -6.01 -22.77
CA ARG A 572 16.38 -6.55 -21.64
C ARG A 572 15.74 -6.21 -20.29
N CYS A 573 14.98 -5.12 -20.28
CA CYS A 573 14.24 -4.64 -19.11
C CYS A 573 12.81 -4.26 -19.55
N PRO A 574 11.88 -5.21 -19.63
CA PRO A 574 10.50 -4.90 -19.98
C PRO A 574 9.92 -3.95 -18.92
N ASP A 575 9.61 -2.72 -19.32
CA ASP A 575 9.09 -1.70 -18.42
C ASP A 575 7.70 -2.06 -17.91
N PHE A 576 6.90 -2.64 -18.76
CA PHE A 576 5.64 -3.30 -18.44
C PHE A 576 5.52 -4.52 -19.33
N GLU A 577 4.94 -5.59 -18.84
CA GLU A 577 4.63 -6.72 -19.69
C GLU A 577 3.38 -6.36 -20.50
N HIS A 578 3.65 -5.76 -21.66
CA HIS A 578 2.67 -5.59 -22.71
C HIS A 578 2.97 -6.64 -23.76
N ALA A 579 1.99 -7.42 -24.13
CA ALA A 579 2.00 -8.01 -25.43
C ALA A 579 1.72 -6.87 -26.41
N GLU A 580 2.73 -6.10 -26.82
CA GLU A 580 2.60 -5.14 -27.89
C GLU A 580 2.41 -5.89 -29.21
N ILE A 581 1.15 -5.97 -29.63
CA ILE A 581 0.78 -6.49 -30.94
C ILE A 581 0.69 -5.31 -31.87
N ASP A 582 1.56 -5.27 -32.87
CA ASP A 582 1.47 -4.27 -33.92
C ASP A 582 0.21 -4.51 -34.75
N SER A 583 -0.60 -3.47 -34.93
CA SER A 583 -1.81 -3.51 -35.78
C SER A 583 -1.49 -3.83 -37.26
N GLY A 584 -0.24 -3.74 -37.68
CA GLY A 584 0.25 -4.11 -39.02
C GLY A 584 0.60 -5.59 -39.18
N GLU A 585 0.69 -6.38 -38.10
CA GLU A 585 1.06 -7.80 -38.15
C GLU A 585 -0.14 -8.70 -38.52
N ALA A 586 -0.59 -8.62 -39.75
CA ALA A 586 -1.81 -9.28 -40.22
C ALA A 586 -1.84 -10.80 -39.95
N GLN A 587 -0.69 -11.48 -40.05
CA GLN A 587 -0.62 -12.93 -39.82
C GLN A 587 -0.76 -13.28 -38.32
N LEU A 588 -0.14 -12.52 -37.44
CA LEU A 588 -0.29 -12.70 -35.99
C LEU A 588 -1.71 -12.40 -35.54
N LEU A 589 -2.32 -11.31 -36.04
CA LEU A 589 -3.72 -10.97 -35.74
C LEU A 589 -4.67 -12.07 -36.19
N LYS A 590 -4.41 -12.69 -37.34
CA LYS A 590 -5.17 -13.79 -37.88
C LYS A 590 -5.07 -15.04 -36.98
N LEU A 591 -3.85 -15.39 -36.53
CA LEU A 591 -3.62 -16.53 -35.60
C LEU A 591 -4.27 -16.29 -34.24
N LEU A 592 -4.27 -15.06 -33.75
CA LEU A 592 -4.95 -14.68 -32.51
C LEU A 592 -6.47 -14.57 -32.66
N SER A 593 -7.03 -14.85 -33.87
CA SER A 593 -8.46 -14.69 -34.18
C SER A 593 -8.97 -13.26 -33.96
N VAL A 594 -8.13 -12.26 -34.15
CA VAL A 594 -8.53 -10.85 -34.06
C VAL A 594 -9.33 -10.49 -35.30
N ASN A 595 -10.57 -10.06 -35.12
CA ASN A 595 -11.45 -9.64 -36.22
C ASN A 595 -11.80 -8.15 -36.18
N VAL A 596 -11.47 -7.45 -35.12
CA VAL A 596 -11.67 -6.00 -35.03
C VAL A 596 -10.47 -5.34 -34.36
N ILE A 597 -9.99 -4.25 -34.94
CA ILE A 597 -9.00 -3.36 -34.32
C ILE A 597 -9.74 -2.13 -33.81
N ASP A 598 -9.64 -1.87 -32.52
CA ASP A 598 -10.17 -0.66 -31.88
C ASP A 598 -9.05 0.38 -31.78
N LEU A 599 -9.14 1.42 -32.58
CA LEU A 599 -8.21 2.55 -32.60
C LEU A 599 -8.85 3.73 -31.86
N ASN A 600 -8.64 3.83 -30.54
CA ASN A 600 -9.21 4.91 -29.72
C ASN A 600 -10.74 5.08 -29.86
N GLY A 601 -11.49 4.00 -29.88
CA GLY A 601 -12.95 4.00 -30.00
C GLY A 601 -13.46 3.97 -31.44
N VAL A 602 -12.57 3.87 -32.44
CA VAL A 602 -12.94 3.67 -33.85
C VAL A 602 -12.67 2.21 -34.22
N ALA A 603 -13.72 1.44 -34.43
CA ALA A 603 -13.61 0.03 -34.79
C ALA A 603 -13.28 -0.14 -36.27
N LYS A 604 -12.23 -0.93 -36.57
CA LYS A 604 -11.87 -1.36 -37.91
C LYS A 604 -12.01 -2.88 -38.00
N GLU A 605 -12.95 -3.36 -38.81
CA GLU A 605 -13.15 -4.79 -39.02
C GLU A 605 -12.09 -5.36 -39.96
N LEU A 606 -11.55 -6.54 -39.57
CA LEU A 606 -10.65 -7.35 -40.40
C LEU A 606 -11.45 -8.46 -41.06
N LYS A 607 -11.32 -8.60 -42.40
CA LYS A 607 -12.08 -9.58 -43.19
C LYS A 607 -11.46 -10.97 -43.20
N ASP A 608 -10.18 -11.08 -42.84
CA ASP A 608 -9.42 -12.33 -42.93
C ASP A 608 -8.86 -12.70 -41.54
N TYR A 609 -9.58 -13.56 -40.82
CA TYR A 609 -9.20 -14.06 -39.48
C TYR A 609 -9.60 -15.54 -39.32
N TYR A 610 -8.91 -16.27 -38.43
CA TYR A 610 -9.31 -17.62 -38.06
C TYR A 610 -10.39 -17.60 -36.98
N PRO A 611 -11.37 -18.54 -37.02
CA PRO A 611 -12.34 -18.65 -35.94
C PRO A 611 -11.64 -19.01 -34.61
N ARG A 612 -12.22 -18.58 -33.48
CA ARG A 612 -11.66 -18.85 -32.13
C ARG A 612 -11.54 -20.35 -31.81
N VAL A 613 -12.35 -21.17 -32.45
CA VAL A 613 -12.26 -22.62 -32.41
C VAL A 613 -12.14 -23.09 -33.85
N ALA A 614 -10.96 -23.58 -34.23
CA ALA A 614 -10.73 -24.21 -35.52
C ALA A 614 -10.48 -25.72 -35.30
N TRP A 615 -11.15 -26.55 -36.12
CA TRP A 615 -10.81 -27.97 -36.16
C TRP A 615 -9.49 -28.12 -36.92
N VAL A 616 -8.41 -28.55 -36.20
CA VAL A 616 -7.15 -28.87 -36.85
C VAL A 616 -7.16 -30.35 -37.21
N GLY A 617 -7.19 -30.66 -38.47
CA GLY A 617 -7.33 -32.04 -38.98
C GLY A 617 -6.14 -32.95 -38.61
N GLU A 618 -4.97 -32.41 -38.36
CA GLU A 618 -3.81 -33.14 -37.82
C GLU A 618 -3.04 -32.26 -36.84
N ALA A 619 -2.88 -32.74 -35.61
CA ALA A 619 -1.95 -32.13 -34.65
C ALA A 619 -0.54 -32.71 -34.86
N VAL A 620 0.30 -31.99 -35.55
CA VAL A 620 1.74 -32.33 -35.58
C VAL A 620 2.34 -31.89 -34.25
N SER A 621 2.68 -32.86 -33.39
CA SER A 621 3.48 -32.57 -32.21
C SER A 621 4.88 -32.15 -32.65
N ALA A 622 5.20 -30.85 -32.53
CA ALA A 622 6.57 -30.41 -32.63
C ALA A 622 7.34 -31.03 -31.44
N ARG A 623 8.12 -32.07 -31.72
CA ARG A 623 9.15 -32.52 -30.79
C ARG A 623 10.12 -31.35 -30.64
N THR A 624 10.15 -30.75 -29.48
CA THR A 624 11.24 -29.88 -29.08
C THR A 624 12.51 -30.74 -29.05
N ASN A 625 13.31 -30.69 -30.11
CA ASN A 625 14.68 -31.14 -30.05
C ASN A 625 15.41 -30.16 -29.11
N GLY A 626 15.97 -30.70 -28.07
CA GLY A 626 16.73 -30.31 -26.92
C GLY A 626 17.35 -28.96 -26.72
#